data_da3494ecf466210be778fdbf75335374
#
_entry.id   da3494ecf466210be778fdbf75335374
#
_cell.length_a   1.000
_cell.length_b   1.000
_cell.length_c   1.000
_cell.angle_alpha   90.00
_cell.angle_beta   90.00
_cell.angle_gamma   90.00
#
_symmetry.space_group_name_H-M   'P 1'
#
loop_
_entity.id
_entity.type
_entity.pdbx_description
1 polymer ?
#
loop_
_entity_poly.entity_id
_entity_poly.type
_entity_poly.pdbx_seq_one_letter_code
_entity_poly.pdbx_strand_id
1 'polypeptide(L)'
;MTKITNLLALAATVALLASPALANGSSRAMEGSQDPCSAEGKTAMYGEFYKEIKGDQAKAYEAAKKYVACPTDTSDDAEVKRVQYLKDFIAKYEKARRKDQVIDLVYTKSDFPKAFETGRLVLTDDPENLRTLIALSYAGYSAAVAKNPAFSSEALGYARKAIQLLDSGKTIDNWAPFTGRDEALGYLHYTIGVLTAQNPSEALPAFIKAAQYDGKIKKLPSTYAYIAGTYEAGPYAKQSADYKKLYEGKDETPESKLALANINQVIDRMIDAYARAVALAGTDAQYQAGKKEWMEGLTTWYKYRHNQSDAGLNEVIASVLSKPLPPEPTPLTSLPASSPSTPASGTGTTSGAGQTSGTPPAANAAASGTTVKPTTPATGSTTTTPKTTAPATKPTPTKTNTASNPGRPTIKNNHRH
;
A
#
# COMPACT_ATOMS: atom_id res chain seq x y z
N MET A 1 6.87 46.50 6.34
CA MET A 1 5.86 47.09 7.24
C MET A 1 5.22 45.97 8.02
N THR A 2 5.57 45.92 9.27
CA THR A 2 4.86 45.84 10.56
C THR A 2 4.23 44.48 10.86
N LYS A 3 4.92 43.67 11.68
CA LYS A 3 4.70 43.28 13.10
C LYS A 3 3.27 42.89 13.45
N ILE A 4 3.08 41.69 14.07
CA ILE A 4 2.80 41.61 15.51
C ILE A 4 2.94 40.14 15.99
N THR A 5 3.84 40.01 16.97
CA THR A 5 4.00 38.94 17.96
C THR A 5 2.83 38.91 18.95
N ASN A 6 2.45 37.72 19.43
CA ASN A 6 1.96 37.58 20.80
C ASN A 6 2.29 36.20 21.38
N LEU A 7 3.23 36.25 22.30
CA LEU A 7 3.56 35.25 23.31
C LEU A 7 2.53 35.33 24.44
N LEU A 8 2.01 34.22 24.92
CA LEU A 8 1.35 34.12 26.22
C LEU A 8 1.86 32.89 26.96
N ALA A 9 2.83 33.16 27.84
CA ALA A 9 3.25 32.25 28.89
C ALA A 9 2.28 32.35 30.05
N LEU A 10 1.76 31.20 30.50
CA LEU A 10 1.01 31.12 31.77
C LEU A 10 1.82 30.26 32.75
N ALA A 11 2.46 30.96 33.69
CA ALA A 11 3.07 30.35 34.86
C ALA A 11 2.01 30.10 35.91
N ALA A 12 1.86 28.85 36.36
CA ALA A 12 1.03 28.49 37.49
C ALA A 12 1.95 28.31 38.72
N THR A 13 1.90 29.27 39.62
CA THR A 13 2.50 29.27 40.94
C THR A 13 1.77 28.32 41.87
N VAL A 14 2.49 27.35 42.44
CA VAL A 14 2.03 26.50 43.55
C VAL A 14 2.21 27.26 44.85
N ALA A 15 1.11 27.62 45.51
CA ALA A 15 1.09 28.13 46.86
C ALA A 15 0.96 26.98 47.86
N LEU A 16 2.01 26.74 48.62
CA LEU A 16 1.94 25.90 49.83
C LEU A 16 1.19 26.68 50.95
N LEU A 17 0.05 26.18 51.33
CA LEU A 17 -0.61 26.56 52.58
C LEU A 17 -0.46 25.41 53.56
N ALA A 18 0.38 25.63 54.55
CA ALA A 18 0.43 24.83 55.78
C ALA A 18 -0.77 25.19 56.68
N SER A 19 -1.58 24.19 57.07
CA SER A 19 -2.58 24.33 58.09
C SER A 19 -2.38 23.26 59.16
N PRO A 20 -2.59 23.58 60.45
CA PRO A 20 -2.20 22.72 61.54
C PRO A 20 -3.21 21.61 61.81
N ALA A 21 -2.68 20.53 62.38
CA ALA A 21 -3.38 19.34 62.83
C ALA A 21 -4.47 19.64 63.85
N LEU A 22 -5.68 19.12 63.60
CA LEU A 22 -6.62 18.73 64.65
C LEU A 22 -6.81 17.22 64.57
N ALA A 23 -6.26 16.57 65.57
CA ALA A 23 -6.47 15.16 65.81
C ALA A 23 -7.92 14.92 66.14
N ASN A 24 -8.67 14.25 65.21
CA ASN A 24 -9.85 13.52 65.56
C ASN A 24 -9.70 12.11 65.01
N GLY A 25 -9.51 11.17 65.91
CA GLY A 25 -9.43 9.75 65.62
C GLY A 25 -10.72 9.24 64.99
N SER A 26 -10.65 9.04 63.68
CA SER A 26 -11.52 8.12 62.98
C SER A 26 -10.58 7.10 62.38
N SER A 27 -10.56 5.93 62.97
CA SER A 27 -9.97 4.72 62.39
C SER A 27 -10.64 4.45 61.04
N ARG A 28 -10.16 5.14 59.98
CA ARG A 28 -10.39 4.64 58.64
C ARG A 28 -9.56 3.37 58.57
N ALA A 29 -10.27 2.22 58.69
CA ALA A 29 -9.72 0.96 58.27
C ALA A 29 -9.08 1.21 56.89
N MET A 30 -7.73 1.12 56.79
CA MET A 30 -7.08 0.89 55.55
C MET A 30 -7.75 -0.36 54.99
N GLU A 31 -8.57 -0.22 53.95
CA GLU A 31 -8.86 -1.33 53.06
C GLU A 31 -7.50 -1.79 52.58
N GLY A 32 -6.94 -2.77 53.26
CA GLY A 32 -5.74 -3.44 52.85
C GLY A 32 -5.99 -3.94 51.43
N SER A 33 -5.18 -3.49 50.50
CA SER A 33 -5.10 -4.08 49.18
C SER A 33 -4.92 -5.59 49.37
N GLN A 34 -6.05 -6.33 49.36
CA GLN A 34 -6.01 -7.78 49.48
C GLN A 34 -5.18 -8.29 48.30
N ASP A 35 -4.16 -9.09 48.57
CA ASP A 35 -3.39 -9.75 47.56
C ASP A 35 -4.37 -10.44 46.56
N PRO A 36 -4.40 -10.02 45.30
CA PRO A 36 -5.32 -10.60 44.30
C PRO A 36 -5.12 -12.11 44.14
N CYS A 37 -3.98 -12.65 44.55
CA CYS A 37 -3.68 -14.08 44.50
C CYS A 37 -3.97 -14.82 45.83
N SER A 38 -4.54 -14.12 46.84
CA SER A 38 -5.07 -14.78 48.03
C SER A 38 -6.23 -15.75 47.71
N ALA A 39 -6.60 -16.61 48.62
CA ALA A 39 -7.72 -17.53 48.44
C ALA A 39 -9.03 -16.80 48.13
N GLU A 40 -9.27 -15.68 48.82
CA GLU A 40 -10.42 -14.80 48.61
C GLU A 40 -10.34 -14.11 47.23
N GLY A 41 -9.16 -13.59 46.85
CA GLY A 41 -8.93 -12.95 45.54
C GLY A 41 -9.18 -13.92 44.40
N LYS A 42 -8.62 -15.13 44.48
CA LYS A 42 -8.87 -16.20 43.49
C LYS A 42 -10.38 -16.57 43.43
N THR A 43 -11.04 -16.68 44.57
CA THR A 43 -12.49 -16.97 44.62
C THR A 43 -13.28 -15.87 43.92
N ALA A 44 -12.96 -14.60 44.16
CA ALA A 44 -13.61 -13.47 43.50
C ALA A 44 -13.41 -13.48 42.00
N MET A 45 -12.15 -13.69 41.49
CA MET A 45 -11.85 -13.77 40.07
C MET A 45 -12.58 -14.95 39.39
N TYR A 46 -12.62 -16.11 40.02
CA TYR A 46 -13.35 -17.25 39.47
C TYR A 46 -14.88 -17.02 39.47
N GLY A 47 -15.42 -16.35 40.50
CA GLY A 47 -16.82 -15.94 40.56
C GLY A 47 -17.18 -14.96 39.43
N GLU A 48 -16.31 -13.97 39.13
CA GLU A 48 -16.49 -13.05 38.03
C GLU A 48 -16.45 -13.80 36.66
N PHE A 49 -15.47 -14.68 36.48
CA PHE A 49 -15.39 -15.53 35.30
C PHE A 49 -16.67 -16.33 35.08
N TYR A 50 -17.16 -17.00 36.12
CA TYR A 50 -18.37 -17.87 36.04
C TYR A 50 -19.63 -17.09 35.74
N LYS A 51 -19.73 -15.88 36.27
CA LYS A 51 -20.84 -14.95 36.00
C LYS A 51 -20.88 -14.50 34.55
N GLU A 52 -19.68 -14.17 33.98
CA GLU A 52 -19.57 -13.52 32.70
C GLU A 52 -19.38 -14.50 31.52
N ILE A 53 -19.08 -15.78 31.78
CA ILE A 53 -18.77 -16.76 30.69
C ILE A 53 -19.92 -16.96 29.69
N LYS A 54 -21.19 -16.77 30.10
CA LYS A 54 -22.35 -16.85 29.22
C LYS A 54 -22.84 -15.50 28.73
N GLY A 55 -22.31 -14.42 29.26
CA GLY A 55 -22.67 -13.05 28.92
C GLY A 55 -21.51 -12.32 28.22
N ASP A 56 -20.72 -11.56 28.97
CA ASP A 56 -19.57 -10.81 28.47
C ASP A 56 -18.32 -11.67 28.52
N GLN A 57 -18.09 -12.41 27.42
CA GLN A 57 -16.91 -13.29 27.29
C GLN A 57 -15.59 -12.54 27.37
N ALA A 58 -15.54 -11.23 27.09
CA ALA A 58 -14.32 -10.45 27.22
C ALA A 58 -13.98 -10.21 28.69
N LYS A 59 -14.98 -9.94 29.53
CA LYS A 59 -14.80 -9.86 31.01
C LYS A 59 -14.41 -11.22 31.58
N ALA A 60 -15.07 -12.30 31.15
CA ALA A 60 -14.70 -13.64 31.55
C ALA A 60 -13.23 -13.95 31.19
N TYR A 61 -12.80 -13.59 30.02
CA TYR A 61 -11.40 -13.77 29.57
C TYR A 61 -10.41 -13.00 30.45
N GLU A 62 -10.68 -11.74 30.78
CA GLU A 62 -9.82 -10.96 31.67
C GLU A 62 -9.78 -11.52 33.08
N ALA A 63 -10.91 -11.97 33.64
CA ALA A 63 -10.99 -12.64 34.94
C ALA A 63 -10.19 -13.95 34.95
N ALA A 64 -10.34 -14.76 33.88
CA ALA A 64 -9.59 -16.01 33.71
C ALA A 64 -8.09 -15.77 33.66
N LYS A 65 -7.63 -14.77 32.90
CA LYS A 65 -6.20 -14.41 32.81
C LYS A 65 -5.62 -13.99 34.15
N LYS A 66 -6.33 -13.14 34.90
CA LYS A 66 -5.92 -12.72 36.24
C LYS A 66 -5.75 -13.92 37.15
N TYR A 67 -6.71 -14.85 37.13
CA TYR A 67 -6.65 -16.06 37.94
C TYR A 67 -5.44 -16.93 37.59
N VAL A 68 -5.24 -17.23 36.29
CA VAL A 68 -4.16 -18.08 35.79
C VAL A 68 -2.77 -17.47 35.99
N ALA A 69 -2.69 -16.13 36.14
CA ALA A 69 -1.44 -15.44 36.48
C ALA A 69 -1.01 -15.66 37.95
N CYS A 70 -1.90 -16.09 38.84
CA CYS A 70 -1.57 -16.41 40.20
C CYS A 70 -0.87 -17.78 40.33
N PRO A 71 0.02 -17.97 41.35
CA PRO A 71 0.61 -19.26 41.65
C PRO A 71 -0.44 -20.33 41.83
N THR A 72 -0.28 -21.49 41.20
CA THR A 72 -1.18 -22.64 41.31
C THR A 72 -0.76 -23.48 42.51
N ASP A 73 -1.67 -23.79 43.43
CA ASP A 73 -1.43 -24.81 44.42
C ASP A 73 -1.53 -26.21 43.78
N THR A 74 -0.37 -26.83 43.55
CA THR A 74 -0.29 -28.14 42.90
C THR A 74 -0.67 -29.30 43.85
N SER A 75 -0.87 -29.02 45.15
CA SER A 75 -1.34 -30.00 46.12
C SER A 75 -2.90 -30.07 46.18
N ASP A 76 -3.60 -29.05 45.63
CA ASP A 76 -5.05 -29.05 45.50
C ASP A 76 -5.47 -29.46 44.06
N ASP A 77 -5.91 -30.71 43.93
CA ASP A 77 -6.42 -31.26 42.68
C ASP A 77 -7.56 -30.44 42.06
N ALA A 78 -8.39 -29.82 42.90
CA ALA A 78 -9.52 -28.99 42.46
C ALA A 78 -8.98 -27.67 41.82
N GLU A 79 -7.97 -27.06 42.40
CA GLU A 79 -7.31 -25.89 41.84
C GLU A 79 -6.62 -26.21 40.54
N VAL A 80 -5.88 -27.30 40.46
CA VAL A 80 -5.20 -27.74 39.22
C VAL A 80 -6.22 -27.90 38.08
N LYS A 81 -7.35 -28.57 38.33
CA LYS A 81 -8.42 -28.73 37.32
C LYS A 81 -9.05 -27.38 36.95
N ARG A 82 -9.24 -26.48 37.89
CA ARG A 82 -9.78 -25.14 37.64
C ARG A 82 -8.85 -24.32 36.77
N VAL A 83 -7.56 -24.29 37.08
CA VAL A 83 -6.54 -23.61 36.27
C VAL A 83 -6.49 -24.17 34.85
N GLN A 84 -6.55 -25.49 34.66
CA GLN A 84 -6.60 -26.10 33.36
C GLN A 84 -7.85 -25.67 32.58
N TYR A 85 -9.03 -25.70 33.19
CA TYR A 85 -10.27 -25.27 32.57
C TYR A 85 -10.20 -23.79 32.10
N LEU A 86 -9.62 -22.90 32.93
CA LEU A 86 -9.44 -21.50 32.58
C LEU A 86 -8.43 -21.32 31.44
N LYS A 87 -7.34 -22.09 31.44
CA LYS A 87 -6.38 -22.07 30.32
C LYS A 87 -7.02 -22.52 29.00
N ASP A 88 -7.84 -23.55 29.03
CA ASP A 88 -8.56 -24.04 27.84
C ASP A 88 -9.58 -23.01 27.34
N PHE A 89 -10.28 -22.34 28.26
CA PHE A 89 -11.17 -21.23 27.91
C PHE A 89 -10.41 -20.06 27.27
N ILE A 90 -9.29 -19.63 27.86
CA ILE A 90 -8.42 -18.56 27.34
C ILE A 90 -7.96 -18.92 25.93
N ALA A 91 -7.42 -20.12 25.71
CA ALA A 91 -6.95 -20.57 24.41
C ALA A 91 -8.06 -20.58 23.35
N LYS A 92 -9.25 -21.05 23.73
CA LYS A 92 -10.43 -21.07 22.84
C LYS A 92 -10.89 -19.64 22.49
N TYR A 93 -10.95 -18.75 23.47
CA TYR A 93 -11.33 -17.34 23.28
C TYR A 93 -10.33 -16.62 22.38
N GLU A 94 -9.02 -16.75 22.65
CA GLU A 94 -7.98 -16.14 21.84
C GLU A 94 -8.01 -16.67 20.41
N LYS A 95 -8.19 -17.99 20.22
CA LYS A 95 -8.34 -18.60 18.90
C LYS A 95 -9.52 -18.01 18.13
N ALA A 96 -10.66 -17.82 18.76
CA ALA A 96 -11.85 -17.23 18.16
C ALA A 96 -11.63 -15.76 17.74
N ARG A 97 -10.84 -15.01 18.52
CA ARG A 97 -10.55 -13.59 18.28
C ARG A 97 -9.41 -13.32 17.30
N ARG A 98 -8.56 -14.32 16.99
CA ARG A 98 -7.39 -14.13 16.12
C ARG A 98 -7.71 -13.50 14.76
N LYS A 99 -8.83 -13.89 14.15
CA LYS A 99 -9.25 -13.37 12.85
C LYS A 99 -9.46 -11.85 12.89
N ASP A 100 -10.16 -11.35 13.90
CA ASP A 100 -10.40 -9.91 14.09
C ASP A 100 -9.15 -9.18 14.56
N GLN A 101 -8.32 -9.84 15.37
CA GLN A 101 -7.04 -9.29 15.80
C GLN A 101 -6.10 -9.02 14.62
N VAL A 102 -6.04 -9.90 13.61
CA VAL A 102 -5.26 -9.64 12.39
C VAL A 102 -5.73 -8.37 11.71
N ILE A 103 -7.03 -8.19 11.58
CA ILE A 103 -7.63 -7.02 10.93
C ILE A 103 -7.26 -5.73 11.69
N ASP A 104 -7.37 -5.75 13.01
CA ASP A 104 -7.00 -4.62 13.88
C ASP A 104 -5.50 -4.30 13.80
N LEU A 105 -4.63 -5.32 13.86
CA LEU A 105 -3.19 -5.17 13.73
C LEU A 105 -2.79 -4.56 12.39
N VAL A 106 -3.44 -4.95 11.30
CA VAL A 106 -3.14 -4.45 9.96
C VAL A 106 -3.68 -3.03 9.74
N TYR A 107 -4.97 -2.83 9.96
CA TYR A 107 -5.63 -1.60 9.49
C TYR A 107 -5.74 -0.51 10.55
N THR A 108 -5.67 -0.86 11.84
CA THR A 108 -5.77 0.11 12.95
C THR A 108 -4.39 0.43 13.52
N LYS A 109 -3.65 -0.61 13.91
CA LYS A 109 -2.36 -0.47 14.61
C LYS A 109 -1.16 -0.34 13.68
N SER A 110 -1.25 -0.89 12.45
CA SER A 110 -0.14 -1.00 11.52
C SER A 110 1.07 -1.78 12.10
N ASP A 111 0.77 -2.74 13.00
CA ASP A 111 1.77 -3.65 13.57
C ASP A 111 1.91 -4.88 12.66
N PHE A 112 2.62 -4.70 11.55
CA PHE A 112 2.73 -5.73 10.53
C PHE A 112 3.47 -6.99 11.02
N PRO A 113 4.57 -6.93 11.79
CA PRO A 113 5.21 -8.12 12.32
C PRO A 113 4.24 -9.00 13.11
N LYS A 114 3.48 -8.41 14.03
CA LYS A 114 2.51 -9.13 14.84
C LYS A 114 1.29 -9.59 14.02
N ALA A 115 0.89 -8.83 13.00
CA ALA A 115 -0.15 -9.23 12.07
C ALA A 115 0.23 -10.51 11.31
N PHE A 116 1.48 -10.61 10.82
CA PHE A 116 1.97 -11.81 10.15
C PHE A 116 2.09 -13.00 11.13
N GLU A 117 2.59 -12.80 12.34
CA GLU A 117 2.63 -13.83 13.37
C GLU A 117 1.23 -14.40 13.65
N THR A 118 0.27 -13.52 13.97
CA THR A 118 -1.11 -13.92 14.29
C THR A 118 -1.82 -14.50 13.06
N GLY A 119 -1.61 -13.92 11.89
CA GLY A 119 -2.23 -14.35 10.64
C GLY A 119 -1.78 -15.74 10.18
N ARG A 120 -0.51 -16.11 10.38
CA ARG A 120 -0.04 -17.48 10.12
C ARG A 120 -0.79 -18.51 10.97
N LEU A 121 -1.07 -18.19 12.24
CA LEU A 121 -1.88 -19.06 13.10
C LEU A 121 -3.33 -19.20 12.58
N VAL A 122 -3.92 -18.09 12.11
CA VAL A 122 -5.25 -18.15 11.46
C VAL A 122 -5.21 -19.02 10.22
N LEU A 123 -4.20 -18.84 9.36
CA LEU A 123 -4.08 -19.58 8.09
C LEU A 123 -3.65 -21.04 8.29
N THR A 124 -3.07 -21.40 9.43
CA THR A 124 -2.84 -22.82 9.82
C THR A 124 -4.17 -23.51 10.12
N ASP A 125 -5.09 -22.83 10.82
CA ASP A 125 -6.39 -23.37 11.18
C ASP A 125 -7.40 -23.29 10.00
N ASP A 126 -7.30 -22.26 9.15
CA ASP A 126 -8.21 -21.94 8.03
C ASP A 126 -7.41 -21.37 6.85
N PRO A 127 -6.75 -22.24 6.03
CA PRO A 127 -5.86 -21.83 4.94
C PRO A 127 -6.52 -21.00 3.85
N GLU A 128 -7.86 -20.99 3.83
CA GLU A 128 -8.65 -20.24 2.87
C GLU A 128 -9.39 -19.06 3.51
N ASN A 129 -8.93 -18.58 4.66
CA ASN A 129 -9.50 -17.39 5.28
C ASN A 129 -9.22 -16.16 4.43
N LEU A 130 -10.13 -15.88 3.52
CA LEU A 130 -9.97 -14.84 2.49
C LEU A 130 -9.70 -13.46 3.12
N ARG A 131 -10.38 -13.11 4.20
CA ARG A 131 -10.20 -11.82 4.89
C ARG A 131 -8.79 -11.66 5.46
N THR A 132 -8.23 -12.71 6.04
CA THR A 132 -6.85 -12.73 6.54
C THR A 132 -5.84 -12.66 5.40
N LEU A 133 -6.05 -13.43 4.31
CA LEU A 133 -5.18 -13.39 3.13
C LEU A 133 -5.10 -11.98 2.53
N ILE A 134 -6.23 -11.30 2.36
CA ILE A 134 -6.29 -9.92 1.85
C ILE A 134 -5.57 -8.97 2.82
N ALA A 135 -5.82 -9.08 4.13
CA ALA A 135 -5.21 -8.23 5.13
C ALA A 135 -3.69 -8.37 5.17
N LEU A 136 -3.16 -9.59 5.15
CA LEU A 136 -1.71 -9.83 5.16
C LEU A 136 -1.05 -9.41 3.84
N SER A 137 -1.75 -9.55 2.71
CA SER A 137 -1.28 -9.00 1.43
C SER A 137 -1.08 -7.49 1.50
N TYR A 138 -2.07 -6.77 2.05
CA TYR A 138 -1.98 -5.34 2.27
C TYR A 138 -0.86 -4.97 3.26
N ALA A 139 -0.72 -5.73 4.35
CA ALA A 139 0.32 -5.50 5.35
C ALA A 139 1.74 -5.60 4.75
N GLY A 140 1.99 -6.63 3.93
CA GLY A 140 3.28 -6.81 3.29
C GLY A 140 3.59 -5.75 2.23
N TYR A 141 2.58 -5.33 1.45
CA TYR A 141 2.69 -4.17 0.57
C TYR A 141 3.06 -2.91 1.36
N SER A 142 2.34 -2.62 2.43
CA SER A 142 2.57 -1.42 3.25
C SER A 142 3.94 -1.43 3.92
N ALA A 143 4.40 -2.61 4.39
CA ALA A 143 5.75 -2.78 4.94
C ALA A 143 6.83 -2.54 3.86
N ALA A 144 6.67 -3.08 2.65
CA ALA A 144 7.60 -2.90 1.54
C ALA A 144 7.72 -1.42 1.13
N VAL A 145 6.61 -0.71 1.04
CA VAL A 145 6.57 0.75 0.78
C VAL A 145 7.30 1.52 1.88
N ALA A 146 7.20 1.07 3.13
CA ALA A 146 7.95 1.60 4.27
C ALA A 146 9.43 1.12 4.33
N LYS A 147 9.95 0.54 3.23
CA LYS A 147 11.32 0.01 3.10
C LYS A 147 11.64 -1.19 4.00
N ASN A 148 10.63 -1.94 4.40
CA ASN A 148 10.77 -3.21 5.10
C ASN A 148 10.23 -4.36 4.21
N PRO A 149 11.05 -4.99 3.35
CA PRO A 149 10.60 -6.05 2.44
C PRO A 149 10.50 -7.43 3.09
N ALA A 150 10.70 -7.56 4.40
CA ALA A 150 10.78 -8.85 5.09
C ALA A 150 9.54 -9.76 4.85
N PHE A 151 8.39 -9.17 4.60
CA PHE A 151 7.12 -9.87 4.39
C PHE A 151 6.69 -9.97 2.93
N SER A 152 7.48 -9.43 1.99
CA SER A 152 7.08 -9.30 0.58
C SER A 152 6.76 -10.64 -0.09
N SER A 153 7.57 -11.67 0.14
CA SER A 153 7.37 -13.00 -0.45
C SER A 153 6.08 -13.65 0.04
N GLU A 154 5.82 -13.61 1.36
CA GLU A 154 4.58 -14.15 1.92
C GLU A 154 3.35 -13.37 1.43
N ALA A 155 3.41 -12.04 1.47
CA ALA A 155 2.33 -11.18 1.01
C ALA A 155 1.98 -11.43 -0.46
N LEU A 156 2.99 -11.66 -1.30
CA LEU A 156 2.81 -12.02 -2.70
C LEU A 156 2.07 -13.37 -2.85
N GLY A 157 2.45 -14.37 -2.04
CA GLY A 157 1.76 -15.67 -2.00
C GLY A 157 0.31 -15.52 -1.54
N TYR A 158 0.05 -14.73 -0.51
CA TYR A 158 -1.30 -14.47 0.00
C TYR A 158 -2.15 -13.68 -0.99
N ALA A 159 -1.58 -12.70 -1.69
CA ALA A 159 -2.28 -11.96 -2.74
C ALA A 159 -2.75 -12.88 -3.88
N ARG A 160 -1.87 -13.74 -4.38
CA ARG A 160 -2.21 -14.72 -5.44
C ARG A 160 -3.27 -15.71 -4.97
N LYS A 161 -3.15 -16.23 -3.74
CA LYS A 161 -4.16 -17.14 -3.18
C LYS A 161 -5.51 -16.47 -2.99
N ALA A 162 -5.53 -15.21 -2.51
CA ALA A 162 -6.76 -14.44 -2.36
C ALA A 162 -7.45 -14.22 -3.71
N ILE A 163 -6.72 -13.84 -4.76
CA ILE A 163 -7.26 -13.69 -6.12
C ILE A 163 -7.84 -15.02 -6.60
N GLN A 164 -7.10 -16.13 -6.46
CA GLN A 164 -7.59 -17.45 -6.86
C GLN A 164 -8.92 -17.81 -6.20
N LEU A 165 -9.05 -17.54 -4.89
CA LEU A 165 -10.28 -17.78 -4.15
C LEU A 165 -11.43 -16.87 -4.61
N LEU A 166 -11.14 -15.59 -4.85
CA LEU A 166 -12.13 -14.66 -5.39
C LEU A 166 -12.61 -15.06 -6.79
N ASP A 167 -11.70 -15.49 -7.65
CA ASP A 167 -12.03 -15.92 -9.01
C ASP A 167 -12.79 -17.25 -9.04
N SER A 168 -12.62 -18.11 -8.02
CA SER A 168 -13.44 -19.30 -7.81
C SER A 168 -14.83 -19.03 -7.22
N GLY A 169 -15.17 -17.74 -6.98
CA GLY A 169 -16.47 -17.32 -6.47
C GLY A 169 -16.55 -17.24 -4.93
N LYS A 170 -15.44 -17.45 -4.21
CA LYS A 170 -15.44 -17.26 -2.76
C LYS A 170 -15.68 -15.79 -2.41
N THR A 171 -16.51 -15.54 -1.40
CA THR A 171 -16.84 -14.20 -0.92
C THR A 171 -16.69 -14.09 0.59
N ILE A 172 -16.79 -12.88 1.12
CA ILE A 172 -16.80 -12.57 2.55
C ILE A 172 -17.95 -11.59 2.85
N ASP A 173 -18.54 -11.71 4.05
CA ASP A 173 -19.66 -10.86 4.45
C ASP A 173 -19.24 -9.41 4.73
N ASN A 174 -18.02 -9.23 5.23
CA ASN A 174 -17.47 -7.92 5.59
C ASN A 174 -16.20 -7.61 4.82
N TRP A 175 -16.30 -6.74 3.82
CA TRP A 175 -15.19 -6.29 2.99
C TRP A 175 -14.35 -5.19 3.64
N ALA A 176 -14.78 -4.57 4.73
CA ALA A 176 -14.01 -3.49 5.34
C ALA A 176 -12.53 -3.86 5.56
N PRO A 177 -11.61 -2.95 5.19
CA PRO A 177 -11.81 -1.54 4.82
C PRO A 177 -12.08 -1.26 3.33
N PHE A 178 -12.26 -2.28 2.51
CA PHE A 178 -12.65 -2.16 1.10
C PHE A 178 -14.17 -1.97 0.98
N THR A 179 -14.61 -1.43 -0.14
CA THR A 179 -16.05 -1.26 -0.44
C THR A 179 -16.69 -2.53 -1.00
N GLY A 180 -15.86 -3.47 -1.49
CA GLY A 180 -16.33 -4.72 -2.07
C GLY A 180 -15.23 -5.51 -2.77
N ARG A 181 -15.65 -6.54 -3.49
CA ARG A 181 -14.78 -7.50 -4.19
C ARG A 181 -13.84 -6.79 -5.17
N ASP A 182 -14.36 -5.90 -5.99
CA ASP A 182 -13.58 -5.27 -7.05
C ASP A 182 -12.50 -4.34 -6.49
N GLU A 183 -12.80 -3.56 -5.45
CA GLU A 183 -11.76 -2.77 -4.79
C GLU A 183 -10.68 -3.65 -4.16
N ALA A 184 -11.06 -4.77 -3.54
CA ALA A 184 -10.10 -5.73 -2.99
C ALA A 184 -9.22 -6.36 -4.09
N LEU A 185 -9.81 -6.78 -5.23
CA LEU A 185 -9.06 -7.29 -6.38
C LEU A 185 -8.11 -6.23 -6.95
N GLY A 186 -8.56 -5.00 -7.09
CA GLY A 186 -7.70 -3.88 -7.51
C GLY A 186 -6.46 -3.74 -6.61
N TYR A 187 -6.66 -3.78 -5.28
CA TYR A 187 -5.56 -3.74 -4.31
C TYR A 187 -4.65 -4.97 -4.38
N LEU A 188 -5.19 -6.17 -4.52
CA LEU A 188 -4.40 -7.41 -4.62
C LEU A 188 -3.51 -7.39 -5.86
N HIS A 189 -4.06 -7.05 -7.02
CA HIS A 189 -3.28 -6.91 -8.25
C HIS A 189 -2.24 -5.79 -8.16
N TYR A 190 -2.58 -4.65 -7.58
CA TYR A 190 -1.63 -3.57 -7.34
C TYR A 190 -0.49 -4.01 -6.40
N THR A 191 -0.80 -4.75 -5.34
CA THR A 191 0.18 -5.35 -4.43
C THR A 191 1.15 -6.25 -5.19
N ILE A 192 0.64 -7.15 -6.05
CA ILE A 192 1.48 -8.01 -6.89
C ILE A 192 2.40 -7.14 -7.75
N GLY A 193 1.85 -6.16 -8.47
CA GLY A 193 2.64 -5.26 -9.32
C GLY A 193 3.77 -4.57 -8.57
N VAL A 194 3.50 -4.01 -7.38
CA VAL A 194 4.54 -3.33 -6.57
C VAL A 194 5.57 -4.32 -6.04
N LEU A 195 5.16 -5.46 -5.53
CA LEU A 195 6.08 -6.45 -4.96
C LEU A 195 6.92 -7.18 -6.02
N THR A 196 6.49 -7.16 -7.29
CA THR A 196 7.21 -7.75 -8.41
C THR A 196 7.80 -6.72 -9.38
N ALA A 197 7.89 -5.44 -8.97
CA ALA A 197 8.31 -4.33 -9.84
C ALA A 197 9.69 -4.52 -10.51
N GLN A 198 10.56 -5.34 -9.92
CA GLN A 198 11.86 -5.71 -10.51
C GLN A 198 11.73 -6.73 -11.66
N ASN A 199 10.55 -7.32 -11.84
CA ASN A 199 10.23 -8.24 -12.92
C ASN A 199 9.08 -7.65 -13.79
N PRO A 200 9.38 -6.84 -14.82
CA PRO A 200 8.35 -6.19 -15.63
C PRO A 200 7.36 -7.14 -16.28
N SER A 201 7.76 -8.36 -16.60
CA SER A 201 6.88 -9.36 -17.22
C SER A 201 5.76 -9.84 -16.29
N GLU A 202 5.95 -9.75 -14.98
CA GLU A 202 4.94 -10.08 -13.97
C GLU A 202 4.22 -8.82 -13.46
N ALA A 203 4.95 -7.72 -13.28
CA ALA A 203 4.40 -6.49 -12.73
C ALA A 203 3.40 -5.81 -13.69
N LEU A 204 3.70 -5.78 -15.00
CA LEU A 204 2.88 -5.08 -15.98
C LEU A 204 1.44 -5.62 -16.06
N PRO A 205 1.20 -6.93 -16.27
CA PRO A 205 -0.17 -7.44 -16.30
C PRO A 205 -0.89 -7.25 -14.96
N ALA A 206 -0.17 -7.29 -13.83
CA ALA A 206 -0.75 -7.03 -12.53
C ALA A 206 -1.22 -5.58 -12.38
N PHE A 207 -0.42 -4.59 -12.78
CA PHE A 207 -0.84 -3.18 -12.75
C PHE A 207 -1.98 -2.89 -13.73
N ILE A 208 -1.96 -3.49 -14.94
CA ILE A 208 -3.06 -3.35 -15.91
C ILE A 208 -4.37 -3.90 -15.31
N LYS A 209 -4.31 -5.09 -14.69
CA LYS A 209 -5.48 -5.66 -14.01
C LYS A 209 -5.95 -4.78 -12.86
N ALA A 210 -5.05 -4.24 -12.04
CA ALA A 210 -5.40 -3.33 -10.95
C ALA A 210 -6.16 -2.08 -11.45
N ALA A 211 -5.79 -1.55 -12.62
CA ALA A 211 -6.44 -0.40 -13.24
C ALA A 211 -7.82 -0.71 -13.87
N GLN A 212 -8.16 -1.98 -14.06
CA GLN A 212 -9.46 -2.41 -14.63
C GLN A 212 -10.57 -2.49 -13.58
N TYR A 213 -10.24 -2.86 -12.33
CA TYR A 213 -11.22 -2.99 -11.25
C TYR A 213 -11.68 -1.64 -10.73
N ASP A 214 -12.98 -1.50 -10.47
CA ASP A 214 -13.52 -0.28 -9.91
C ASP A 214 -13.13 -0.11 -8.43
N GLY A 215 -12.58 1.04 -8.10
CA GLY A 215 -12.11 1.35 -6.76
C GLY A 215 -11.07 2.45 -6.72
N LYS A 216 -10.39 2.57 -5.57
CA LYS A 216 -9.38 3.62 -5.34
C LYS A 216 -8.15 3.45 -6.24
N ILE A 217 -7.72 2.21 -6.48
CA ILE A 217 -6.51 1.91 -7.26
C ILE A 217 -6.66 2.41 -8.70
N LYS A 218 -7.82 2.23 -9.33
CA LYS A 218 -8.12 2.76 -10.67
C LYS A 218 -8.03 4.28 -10.75
N LYS A 219 -8.27 4.98 -9.64
CA LYS A 219 -8.23 6.45 -9.54
C LYS A 219 -6.90 6.97 -9.01
N LEU A 220 -5.95 6.11 -8.72
CA LEU A 220 -4.66 6.47 -8.17
C LEU A 220 -3.67 6.81 -9.30
N PRO A 221 -3.13 8.05 -9.37
CA PRO A 221 -2.17 8.45 -10.42
C PRO A 221 -0.98 7.51 -10.55
N SER A 222 -0.42 7.06 -9.42
CA SER A 222 0.72 6.16 -9.40
C SER A 222 0.45 4.81 -10.06
N THR A 223 -0.80 4.33 -10.13
CA THR A 223 -1.14 3.10 -10.85
C THR A 223 -0.73 3.20 -12.32
N TYR A 224 -1.05 4.31 -12.94
CA TYR A 224 -0.73 4.54 -14.36
C TYR A 224 0.74 4.91 -14.57
N ALA A 225 1.35 5.61 -13.63
CA ALA A 225 2.79 5.84 -13.65
C ALA A 225 3.59 4.52 -13.58
N TYR A 226 3.15 3.57 -12.76
CA TYR A 226 3.73 2.23 -12.73
C TYR A 226 3.51 1.46 -14.04
N ILE A 227 2.32 1.55 -14.65
CA ILE A 227 2.08 0.94 -15.97
C ILE A 227 3.08 1.50 -16.99
N ALA A 228 3.21 2.84 -17.10
CA ALA A 228 4.13 3.49 -18.02
C ALA A 228 5.59 3.07 -17.79
N GLY A 229 6.08 3.21 -16.55
CA GLY A 229 7.46 2.83 -16.19
C GLY A 229 7.74 1.34 -16.38
N THR A 230 6.75 0.48 -16.19
CA THR A 230 6.91 -0.97 -16.40
C THR A 230 6.93 -1.32 -17.89
N TYR A 231 6.15 -0.64 -18.73
CA TYR A 231 6.29 -0.73 -20.19
C TYR A 231 7.70 -0.30 -20.63
N GLU A 232 8.20 0.82 -20.08
CA GLU A 232 9.52 1.35 -20.41
C GLU A 232 10.64 0.39 -20.00
N ALA A 233 10.63 -0.10 -18.77
CA ALA A 233 11.67 -0.98 -18.23
C ALA A 233 11.61 -2.41 -18.79
N GLY A 234 10.48 -2.85 -19.31
CA GLY A 234 10.26 -4.21 -19.83
C GLY A 234 10.16 -4.25 -21.36
N PRO A 235 8.95 -4.20 -21.92
CA PRO A 235 8.72 -4.38 -23.36
C PRO A 235 9.50 -3.42 -24.22
N TYR A 236 9.53 -2.12 -23.89
CA TYR A 236 10.26 -1.11 -24.65
C TYR A 236 11.77 -1.36 -24.60
N ALA A 237 12.35 -1.52 -23.41
CA ALA A 237 13.78 -1.74 -23.25
C ALA A 237 14.25 -2.97 -24.04
N LYS A 238 13.49 -4.07 -23.95
CA LYS A 238 13.80 -5.30 -24.70
C LYS A 238 13.74 -5.07 -26.22
N GLN A 239 12.62 -4.56 -26.72
CA GLN A 239 12.42 -4.38 -28.17
C GLN A 239 13.41 -3.37 -28.76
N SER A 240 13.73 -2.30 -28.03
CA SER A 240 14.74 -1.32 -28.45
C SER A 240 16.15 -1.90 -28.50
N ALA A 241 16.51 -2.74 -27.53
CA ALA A 241 17.80 -3.43 -27.54
C ALA A 241 17.90 -4.41 -28.72
N ASP A 242 16.84 -5.17 -29.00
CA ASP A 242 16.76 -6.10 -30.13
C ASP A 242 16.85 -5.32 -31.47
N TYR A 243 16.13 -4.19 -31.59
CA TYR A 243 16.18 -3.32 -32.77
C TYR A 243 17.59 -2.79 -33.04
N LYS A 244 18.25 -2.24 -32.03
CA LYS A 244 19.62 -1.75 -32.14
C LYS A 244 20.57 -2.84 -32.61
N LYS A 245 20.52 -4.00 -31.97
CA LYS A 245 21.37 -5.14 -32.31
C LYS A 245 21.21 -5.59 -33.76
N LEU A 246 19.98 -5.60 -34.28
CA LEU A 246 19.66 -6.16 -35.59
C LEU A 246 19.77 -5.16 -36.73
N TYR A 247 19.45 -3.88 -36.49
CA TYR A 247 19.20 -2.91 -37.58
C TYR A 247 19.98 -1.59 -37.44
N GLU A 248 20.60 -1.27 -36.29
CA GLU A 248 21.35 0.00 -36.16
C GLU A 248 22.51 0.07 -37.15
N GLY A 249 22.58 1.18 -37.87
CA GLY A 249 23.63 1.41 -38.89
C GLY A 249 23.45 0.62 -40.19
N LYS A 250 22.31 -0.03 -40.40
CA LYS A 250 21.97 -0.75 -41.63
C LYS A 250 20.88 -0.01 -42.42
N ASP A 251 20.76 -0.34 -43.69
CA ASP A 251 19.68 0.17 -44.53
C ASP A 251 18.34 -0.28 -44.03
N GLU A 252 17.34 0.55 -44.24
CA GLU A 252 15.97 0.28 -43.81
C GLU A 252 15.34 -0.87 -44.60
N THR A 253 14.81 -1.87 -43.90
CA THR A 253 14.17 -3.04 -44.51
C THR A 253 12.71 -3.13 -44.05
N PRO A 254 11.82 -3.94 -44.71
CA PRO A 254 10.48 -4.20 -44.22
C PRO A 254 10.45 -4.75 -42.78
N GLU A 255 11.43 -5.58 -42.43
CA GLU A 255 11.55 -6.17 -41.07
C GLU A 255 11.94 -5.10 -40.05
N SER A 256 12.85 -4.17 -40.39
CA SER A 256 13.20 -3.08 -39.47
C SER A 256 12.04 -2.11 -39.27
N LYS A 257 11.26 -1.82 -40.31
CA LYS A 257 10.00 -1.04 -40.21
C LYS A 257 8.97 -1.71 -39.31
N LEU A 258 8.82 -3.02 -39.50
CA LEU A 258 7.87 -3.81 -38.68
C LEU A 258 8.30 -3.82 -37.20
N ALA A 259 9.57 -4.02 -36.93
CA ALA A 259 10.12 -3.96 -35.58
C ALA A 259 9.89 -2.58 -34.93
N LEU A 260 10.13 -1.49 -35.67
CA LEU A 260 9.88 -0.12 -35.21
C LEU A 260 8.37 0.12 -34.97
N ALA A 261 7.50 -0.39 -35.84
CA ALA A 261 6.04 -0.29 -35.63
C ALA A 261 5.59 -0.98 -34.33
N ASN A 262 6.18 -2.12 -33.99
CA ASN A 262 5.91 -2.81 -32.73
C ASN A 262 6.40 -2.00 -31.50
N ILE A 263 7.61 -1.43 -31.59
CA ILE A 263 8.13 -0.51 -30.55
C ILE A 263 7.17 0.67 -30.36
N ASN A 264 6.70 1.25 -31.45
CA ASN A 264 5.80 2.39 -31.43
C ASN A 264 4.46 2.08 -30.74
N GLN A 265 3.91 0.86 -30.89
CA GLN A 265 2.74 0.44 -30.14
C GLN A 265 2.98 0.47 -28.61
N VAL A 266 4.17 0.02 -28.17
CA VAL A 266 4.53 0.07 -26.75
C VAL A 266 4.63 1.52 -26.26
N ILE A 267 5.27 2.39 -27.05
CA ILE A 267 5.38 3.82 -26.74
C ILE A 267 4.00 4.46 -26.64
N ASP A 268 3.07 4.13 -27.52
CA ASP A 268 1.69 4.64 -27.47
C ASP A 268 0.98 4.24 -26.16
N ARG A 269 1.27 3.04 -25.61
CA ARG A 269 0.78 2.62 -24.27
C ARG A 269 1.43 3.41 -23.13
N MET A 270 2.72 3.73 -23.26
CA MET A 270 3.43 4.57 -22.29
C MET A 270 2.85 5.99 -22.27
N ILE A 271 2.59 6.56 -23.45
CA ILE A 271 1.95 7.90 -23.57
C ILE A 271 0.57 7.90 -22.92
N ASP A 272 -0.29 6.93 -23.25
CA ASP A 272 -1.63 6.83 -22.63
C ASP A 272 -1.53 6.72 -21.10
N ALA A 273 -0.66 5.86 -20.60
CA ALA A 273 -0.50 5.65 -19.16
C ALA A 273 0.06 6.90 -18.45
N TYR A 274 1.11 7.54 -18.97
CA TYR A 274 1.61 8.79 -18.39
C TYR A 274 0.56 9.91 -18.43
N ALA A 275 -0.20 10.03 -19.52
CA ALA A 275 -1.26 11.02 -19.64
C ALA A 275 -2.35 10.81 -18.57
N ARG A 276 -2.75 9.56 -18.30
CA ARG A 276 -3.68 9.22 -17.20
C ARG A 276 -3.12 9.59 -15.83
N ALA A 277 -1.82 9.27 -15.58
CA ALA A 277 -1.17 9.63 -14.33
C ALA A 277 -1.18 11.15 -14.10
N VAL A 278 -0.84 11.93 -15.12
CA VAL A 278 -0.84 13.39 -15.08
C VAL A 278 -2.24 13.95 -14.89
N ALA A 279 -3.24 13.45 -15.64
CA ALA A 279 -4.64 13.88 -15.56
C ALA A 279 -5.24 13.60 -14.17
N LEU A 280 -5.03 12.41 -13.62
CA LEU A 280 -5.53 12.02 -12.29
C LEU A 280 -4.83 12.79 -11.16
N ALA A 281 -3.56 13.15 -11.32
CA ALA A 281 -2.84 13.96 -10.33
C ALA A 281 -3.44 15.34 -10.15
N GLY A 282 -4.03 15.90 -11.20
CA GLY A 282 -4.72 17.19 -11.15
C GLY A 282 -3.86 18.29 -10.50
N THR A 283 -4.44 18.97 -9.52
CA THR A 283 -3.78 20.03 -8.71
C THR A 283 -3.47 19.57 -7.29
N ASP A 284 -3.68 18.29 -6.95
CA ASP A 284 -3.45 17.77 -5.60
C ASP A 284 -1.95 17.85 -5.23
N ALA A 285 -1.68 18.59 -4.14
CA ALA A 285 -0.32 18.87 -3.69
C ALA A 285 0.52 17.62 -3.44
N GLN A 286 -0.10 16.51 -2.99
CA GLN A 286 0.59 15.26 -2.71
C GLN A 286 1.20 14.60 -3.97
N TYR A 287 0.67 14.89 -5.16
CA TYR A 287 1.15 14.30 -6.41
C TYR A 287 2.02 15.24 -7.24
N GLN A 288 2.25 16.51 -6.84
CA GLN A 288 2.93 17.47 -7.72
C GLN A 288 4.37 17.08 -8.06
N ALA A 289 5.10 16.48 -7.12
CA ALA A 289 6.45 15.98 -7.41
C ALA A 289 6.43 14.86 -8.45
N GLY A 290 5.58 13.84 -8.26
CA GLY A 290 5.43 12.75 -9.22
C GLY A 290 4.85 13.23 -10.55
N LYS A 291 3.87 14.15 -10.52
CA LYS A 291 3.29 14.73 -11.75
C LYS A 291 4.33 15.38 -12.63
N LYS A 292 5.31 16.09 -12.04
CA LYS A 292 6.41 16.69 -12.80
C LYS A 292 7.21 15.61 -13.55
N GLU A 293 7.62 14.55 -12.87
CA GLU A 293 8.36 13.43 -13.47
C GLU A 293 7.54 12.75 -14.58
N TRP A 294 6.24 12.51 -14.31
CA TRP A 294 5.35 11.87 -15.29
C TRP A 294 5.11 12.75 -16.53
N MET A 295 5.02 14.06 -16.33
CA MET A 295 4.90 15.02 -17.43
C MET A 295 6.17 15.08 -18.30
N GLU A 296 7.35 14.99 -17.68
CA GLU A 296 8.63 14.93 -18.41
C GLU A 296 8.69 13.65 -19.26
N GLY A 297 8.34 12.48 -18.69
CA GLY A 297 8.25 11.22 -19.43
C GLY A 297 7.22 11.29 -20.56
N LEU A 298 6.01 11.77 -20.26
CA LEU A 298 4.94 11.95 -21.24
C LEU A 298 5.41 12.83 -22.41
N THR A 299 5.99 13.99 -22.11
CA THR A 299 6.44 14.95 -23.13
C THR A 299 7.54 14.35 -24.02
N THR A 300 8.47 13.61 -23.43
CA THR A 300 9.56 12.95 -24.15
C THR A 300 9.01 11.94 -25.16
N TRP A 301 8.15 11.04 -24.72
CA TRP A 301 7.59 10.00 -25.59
C TRP A 301 6.60 10.56 -26.60
N TYR A 302 5.81 11.56 -26.22
CA TYR A 302 4.89 12.25 -27.13
C TYR A 302 5.66 12.93 -28.27
N LYS A 303 6.69 13.72 -27.96
CA LYS A 303 7.55 14.37 -28.96
C LYS A 303 8.22 13.37 -29.90
N TYR A 304 8.70 12.25 -29.36
CA TYR A 304 9.24 11.18 -30.20
C TYR A 304 8.22 10.68 -31.23
N ARG A 305 6.95 10.50 -30.85
CA ARG A 305 5.88 10.02 -31.73
C ARG A 305 5.33 11.10 -32.68
N HIS A 306 5.56 12.36 -32.40
CA HIS A 306 4.97 13.52 -33.11
C HIS A 306 6.02 14.47 -33.68
N ASN A 307 7.11 13.94 -34.26
CA ASN A 307 8.16 14.72 -34.97
C ASN A 307 8.72 15.87 -34.11
N GLN A 308 9.00 15.60 -32.83
CA GLN A 308 9.49 16.56 -31.84
C GLN A 308 8.51 17.71 -31.50
N SER A 309 7.26 17.60 -31.92
CA SER A 309 6.20 18.53 -31.57
C SER A 309 5.46 18.10 -30.29
N ASP A 310 5.05 19.07 -29.48
CA ASP A 310 4.14 18.88 -28.34
C ASP A 310 2.71 19.37 -28.65
N ALA A 311 2.45 19.77 -29.88
CA ALA A 311 1.10 20.16 -30.31
C ALA A 311 0.12 19.00 -30.10
N GLY A 312 -1.02 19.25 -29.42
CA GLY A 312 -2.01 18.23 -29.09
C GLY A 312 -1.77 17.49 -27.77
N LEU A 313 -0.64 17.70 -27.09
CA LEU A 313 -0.35 17.02 -25.81
C LEU A 313 -1.38 17.34 -24.72
N ASN A 314 -1.77 18.61 -24.60
CA ASN A 314 -2.76 19.02 -23.60
C ASN A 314 -4.15 18.43 -23.88
N GLU A 315 -4.53 18.28 -25.12
CA GLU A 315 -5.77 17.65 -25.57
C GLU A 315 -5.77 16.16 -25.23
N VAL A 316 -4.62 15.48 -25.37
CA VAL A 316 -4.47 14.09 -24.94
C VAL A 316 -4.69 13.99 -23.44
N ILE A 317 -4.02 14.82 -22.61
CA ILE A 317 -4.19 14.82 -21.15
C ILE A 317 -5.66 15.10 -20.77
N ALA A 318 -6.28 16.07 -21.40
CA ALA A 318 -7.66 16.46 -21.08
C ALA A 318 -8.69 15.37 -21.44
N SER A 319 -8.43 14.58 -22.48
CA SER A 319 -9.38 13.60 -23.00
C SER A 319 -9.12 12.15 -22.56
N VAL A 320 -7.93 11.83 -22.03
CA VAL A 320 -7.51 10.45 -21.81
C VAL A 320 -8.41 9.67 -20.83
N LEU A 321 -8.92 10.34 -19.79
CA LEU A 321 -9.77 9.68 -18.78
C LEU A 321 -11.17 9.34 -19.29
N SER A 322 -11.63 9.97 -20.37
CA SER A 322 -12.92 9.63 -21.02
C SER A 322 -12.82 8.39 -21.90
N LYS A 323 -11.60 7.91 -22.18
CA LYS A 323 -11.35 6.73 -23.01
C LYS A 323 -11.09 5.52 -22.13
N PRO A 324 -11.47 4.31 -22.56
CA PRO A 324 -11.09 3.09 -21.85
C PRO A 324 -9.57 2.94 -21.82
N LEU A 325 -9.06 2.17 -20.85
CA LEU A 325 -7.65 1.77 -20.84
C LEU A 325 -7.40 0.92 -22.10
N PRO A 326 -6.41 1.28 -22.94
CA PRO A 326 -6.14 0.53 -24.15
C PRO A 326 -5.63 -0.89 -23.79
N PRO A 327 -5.97 -1.90 -24.60
CA PRO A 327 -5.46 -3.26 -24.39
C PRO A 327 -3.95 -3.31 -24.57
N GLU A 328 -3.33 -4.38 -24.07
CA GLU A 328 -1.91 -4.63 -24.32
C GLU A 328 -1.61 -4.68 -25.83
N PRO A 329 -0.43 -4.20 -26.29
CA PRO A 329 -0.10 -4.24 -27.69
C PRO A 329 0.00 -5.69 -28.18
N THR A 330 -0.67 -5.98 -29.29
CA THR A 330 -0.51 -7.26 -29.98
C THR A 330 0.60 -7.08 -31.02
N PRO A 331 1.65 -7.93 -31.02
CA PRO A 331 2.73 -7.83 -32.01
C PRO A 331 2.22 -7.91 -33.43
N LEU A 332 2.56 -6.93 -34.25
CA LEU A 332 2.29 -6.95 -35.68
C LEU A 332 3.18 -8.00 -36.34
N THR A 333 2.60 -8.79 -37.24
CA THR A 333 3.31 -9.77 -38.09
C THR A 333 3.55 -9.26 -39.49
N SER A 334 2.88 -8.18 -39.89
CA SER A 334 3.08 -7.46 -41.16
C SER A 334 2.72 -5.98 -40.96
N LEU A 335 3.33 -5.12 -41.77
CA LEU A 335 2.92 -3.73 -41.79
C LEU A 335 1.51 -3.58 -42.34
N PRO A 336 0.70 -2.66 -41.79
CA PRO A 336 -0.58 -2.30 -42.41
C PRO A 336 -0.33 -1.90 -43.89
N ALA A 337 -1.15 -2.39 -44.79
CA ALA A 337 -1.10 -1.94 -46.18
C ALA A 337 -1.22 -0.41 -46.19
N SER A 338 -0.25 0.28 -46.77
CA SER A 338 -0.36 1.73 -46.98
C SER A 338 -1.64 1.95 -47.79
N SER A 339 -2.60 2.66 -47.22
CA SER A 339 -3.80 3.06 -47.96
C SER A 339 -3.32 3.78 -49.22
N PRO A 340 -3.78 3.41 -50.45
CA PRO A 340 -3.36 4.08 -51.64
C PRO A 340 -3.72 5.57 -51.44
N SER A 341 -2.68 6.42 -51.53
CA SER A 341 -2.86 7.85 -51.53
C SER A 341 -3.72 8.19 -52.77
N THR A 342 -4.99 8.47 -52.56
CA THR A 342 -5.82 9.10 -53.59
C THR A 342 -5.11 10.39 -53.98
N PRO A 343 -4.79 10.62 -55.25
CA PRO A 343 -4.16 11.86 -55.64
C PRO A 343 -5.12 12.99 -55.33
N ALA A 344 -4.77 13.77 -54.33
CA ALA A 344 -5.54 14.99 -53.97
C ALA A 344 -5.35 16.02 -55.05
N SER A 345 -6.33 16.16 -55.91
CA SER A 345 -6.55 17.41 -56.68
C SER A 345 -6.97 18.51 -55.70
N GLY A 346 -6.13 19.51 -55.57
CA GLY A 346 -6.54 20.86 -55.12
C GLY A 346 -6.36 21.14 -53.64
N THR A 347 -5.38 22.01 -53.36
CA THR A 347 -5.31 23.03 -52.31
C THR A 347 -6.01 22.74 -50.98
N GLY A 348 -5.23 22.37 -49.96
CA GLY A 348 -5.67 22.33 -48.58
C GLY A 348 -4.62 21.71 -47.69
N THR A 349 -4.14 22.49 -46.79
CA THR A 349 -3.16 22.28 -45.70
C THR A 349 -3.03 20.84 -45.22
N THR A 350 -1.93 20.19 -45.52
CA THR A 350 -1.57 18.83 -45.13
C THR A 350 -1.12 18.79 -43.67
N SER A 351 -1.93 18.25 -42.78
CA SER A 351 -1.44 17.64 -41.55
C SER A 351 -1.00 16.21 -41.87
N GLY A 352 0.21 16.04 -42.37
CA GLY A 352 0.81 14.73 -42.63
C GLY A 352 1.35 14.16 -41.29
N ALA A 353 0.78 13.06 -40.85
CA ALA A 353 1.44 12.20 -39.87
C ALA A 353 2.65 11.53 -40.56
N GLY A 354 3.79 12.20 -40.55
CA GLY A 354 5.07 11.66 -41.05
C GLY A 354 5.58 10.63 -40.06
N GLN A 355 5.64 9.35 -40.49
CA GLN A 355 6.46 8.37 -39.81
C GLN A 355 7.91 8.84 -39.86
N THR A 356 8.47 9.19 -38.71
CA THR A 356 9.93 9.43 -38.63
C THR A 356 10.63 8.08 -38.65
N SER A 357 11.39 7.81 -39.69
CA SER A 357 12.46 6.82 -39.69
C SER A 357 13.61 7.35 -38.83
N GLY A 358 13.44 7.33 -37.53
CA GLY A 358 14.44 7.70 -36.54
C GLY A 358 14.78 6.50 -35.66
N THR A 359 16.06 6.31 -35.38
CA THR A 359 16.51 5.38 -34.37
C THR A 359 15.73 5.66 -33.06
N PRO A 360 15.13 4.67 -32.39
CA PRO A 360 14.52 4.89 -31.12
C PRO A 360 15.48 5.60 -30.17
N PRO A 361 15.01 6.57 -29.35
CA PRO A 361 15.90 7.21 -28.39
C PRO A 361 16.56 6.12 -27.54
N ALA A 362 17.86 6.28 -27.29
CA ALA A 362 18.54 5.38 -26.38
C ALA A 362 17.78 5.36 -25.07
N ALA A 363 17.34 4.19 -24.61
CA ALA A 363 16.96 4.04 -23.22
C ALA A 363 18.13 4.63 -22.43
N ASN A 364 17.88 5.73 -21.69
CA ASN A 364 18.95 6.41 -20.98
C ASN A 364 19.71 5.38 -20.18
N ALA A 365 20.98 5.13 -20.49
CA ALA A 365 21.84 4.21 -19.77
C ALA A 365 22.07 4.65 -18.30
N ALA A 366 21.58 5.83 -17.92
CA ALA A 366 21.41 6.27 -16.53
C ALA A 366 20.31 5.52 -15.77
N ALA A 367 19.48 4.72 -16.44
CA ALA A 367 18.47 3.87 -15.82
C ALA A 367 19.01 2.49 -15.43
N SER A 368 20.31 2.29 -15.37
CA SER A 368 20.91 1.19 -14.61
C SER A 368 20.62 1.42 -13.12
N GLY A 369 19.45 1.03 -12.67
CA GLY A 369 19.02 1.21 -11.29
C GLY A 369 17.81 2.11 -11.10
N THR A 370 17.09 2.48 -12.14
CA THR A 370 15.74 3.01 -11.91
C THR A 370 14.84 1.84 -11.50
N THR A 371 15.10 1.38 -10.29
CA THR A 371 14.02 0.95 -9.42
C THR A 371 12.96 2.00 -9.65
N VAL A 372 11.81 1.64 -10.24
CA VAL A 372 10.63 2.47 -10.16
C VAL A 372 10.43 2.63 -8.66
N LYS A 373 11.04 3.71 -8.12
CA LYS A 373 10.95 4.04 -6.70
C LYS A 373 9.46 4.22 -6.48
N PRO A 374 8.83 3.44 -5.60
CA PRO A 374 7.47 3.73 -5.23
C PRO A 374 7.46 5.20 -4.87
N THR A 375 6.81 6.04 -5.66
CA THR A 375 6.64 7.44 -5.34
C THR A 375 5.69 7.45 -4.16
N THR A 376 6.25 7.30 -2.97
CA THR A 376 5.61 7.77 -1.76
C THR A 376 5.43 9.26 -1.97
N PRO A 377 4.28 9.84 -1.67
CA PRO A 377 4.09 11.29 -1.65
C PRO A 377 5.26 11.87 -0.86
N ALA A 378 6.02 12.78 -1.50
CA ALA A 378 7.23 13.32 -0.94
C ALA A 378 6.95 14.05 0.36
N THR A 379 7.45 13.52 1.46
CA THR A 379 7.83 14.35 2.62
C THR A 379 9.16 14.98 2.27
N GLY A 380 9.17 16.31 2.15
CA GLY A 380 10.35 17.08 1.84
C GLY A 380 11.49 16.77 2.80
N SER A 381 12.64 16.43 2.25
CA SER A 381 13.93 16.42 2.96
C SER A 381 14.98 16.88 1.97
N THR A 382 15.46 18.08 2.20
CA THR A 382 16.66 18.66 1.62
C THR A 382 17.89 17.84 2.01
N THR A 383 18.57 17.28 1.00
CA THR A 383 19.81 16.54 1.19
C THR A 383 20.99 17.50 1.10
N THR A 384 21.60 17.83 2.23
CA THR A 384 22.96 18.36 2.30
C THR A 384 23.92 17.22 2.65
N THR A 385 24.99 17.12 1.87
CA THR A 385 26.07 16.13 1.96
C THR A 385 26.82 16.24 3.29
N PRO A 386 27.13 15.15 4.00
CA PRO A 386 27.88 15.24 5.24
C PRO A 386 29.38 15.17 5.04
N LYS A 387 30.10 16.11 5.66
CA LYS A 387 31.53 16.04 5.94
C LYS A 387 31.72 15.39 7.31
N THR A 388 32.59 14.39 7.36
CA THR A 388 32.95 13.55 8.51
C THR A 388 33.47 14.31 9.69
N THR A 389 32.98 14.11 10.92
CA THR A 389 33.73 13.94 12.20
C THR A 389 32.78 13.56 13.34
N ALA A 390 33.11 12.52 14.11
CA ALA A 390 32.45 12.05 15.35
C ALA A 390 33.07 12.77 16.58
N PRO A 391 32.59 12.64 17.88
CA PRO A 391 31.61 11.70 18.44
C PRO A 391 30.58 12.31 19.45
N ALA A 392 29.51 11.50 19.69
CA ALA A 392 28.74 11.31 20.94
C ALA A 392 28.04 12.46 21.67
N THR A 393 26.68 12.46 21.63
CA THR A 393 25.81 12.63 22.82
C THR A 393 24.37 12.10 22.49
N LYS A 394 23.72 11.64 23.56
CA LYS A 394 22.46 10.90 23.69
C LYS A 394 21.22 11.64 23.11
N PRO A 395 20.29 11.02 22.36
CA PRO A 395 19.11 11.70 21.85
C PRO A 395 17.90 11.61 22.78
N THR A 396 17.23 12.75 22.91
CA THR A 396 15.88 12.94 23.49
C THR A 396 14.81 12.56 22.44
N PRO A 397 13.66 11.99 22.80
CA PRO A 397 12.69 11.51 21.82
C PRO A 397 11.90 12.66 21.18
N THR A 398 12.01 12.78 19.87
CA THR A 398 11.22 13.71 19.04
C THR A 398 9.92 13.05 18.59
N LYS A 399 8.80 13.74 18.78
CA LYS A 399 7.48 13.34 18.33
C LYS A 399 7.44 13.20 16.80
N THR A 400 7.16 12.00 16.30
CA THR A 400 6.96 11.72 14.88
C THR A 400 5.57 12.16 14.45
N ASN A 401 5.49 13.14 13.56
CA ASN A 401 4.29 13.46 12.81
C ASN A 401 4.01 12.30 11.81
N THR A 402 2.87 11.66 11.97
CA THR A 402 2.41 10.58 11.10
C THR A 402 1.94 11.18 9.77
N ALA A 403 2.75 11.06 8.72
CA ALA A 403 2.34 11.39 7.36
C ALA A 403 1.27 10.38 6.88
N SER A 404 0.15 10.90 6.39
CA SER A 404 -0.96 10.10 5.89
C SER A 404 -0.54 9.32 4.65
N ASN A 405 -0.53 7.99 4.72
CA ASN A 405 -0.29 7.10 3.58
C ASN A 405 -1.51 7.15 2.63
N PRO A 406 -1.39 7.65 1.38
CA PRO A 406 -2.53 7.84 0.49
C PRO A 406 -3.21 6.55 0.00
N GLY A 407 -2.63 5.39 0.26
CA GLY A 407 -3.22 4.10 -0.06
C GLY A 407 -3.93 3.41 1.11
N ARG A 408 -4.03 4.04 2.29
CA ARG A 408 -4.64 3.43 3.46
C ARG A 408 -6.17 3.56 3.42
N PRO A 409 -6.92 2.45 3.44
CA PRO A 409 -8.37 2.50 3.63
C PRO A 409 -8.69 3.05 5.02
N THR A 410 -9.44 4.14 5.10
CA THR A 410 -9.87 4.74 6.37
C THR A 410 -11.08 3.98 6.90
N ILE A 411 -10.94 3.32 8.04
CA ILE A 411 -12.09 2.74 8.78
C ILE A 411 -12.78 3.89 9.48
N LYS A 412 -13.99 4.23 9.02
CA LYS A 412 -14.89 5.09 9.80
C LYS A 412 -15.53 4.21 10.88
N ASN A 413 -15.12 4.39 12.11
CA ASN A 413 -15.81 3.82 13.28
C ASN A 413 -17.17 4.50 13.41
N ASN A 414 -18.23 3.87 12.90
CA ASN A 414 -19.59 4.19 13.28
C ASN A 414 -19.88 3.50 14.63
N HIS A 415 -19.50 4.13 15.72
CA HIS A 415 -20.13 3.84 16.99
C HIS A 415 -21.53 4.51 16.99
N ARG A 416 -22.54 3.70 16.71
CA ARG A 416 -23.90 4.03 17.18
C ARG A 416 -24.06 3.41 18.58
N HIS A 417 -24.49 4.26 19.50
CA HIS A 417 -25.00 3.92 20.83
C HIS A 417 -26.17 2.94 20.76
#